data_c880fde38f1b8ea70ee20a257445309a
#
_entry.id   c880fde38f1b8ea70ee20a257445309a
#
_cell.length_a   1.000
_cell.length_b   1.000
_cell.length_c   1.000
_cell.angle_alpha   90.00
_cell.angle_beta   90.00
_cell.angle_gamma   90.00
#
_symmetry.space_group_name_H-M   'P 1'
#
loop_
_entity.id
_entity.type
_entity.pdbx_description
1 polymer ?
#
loop_
_entity_poly.entity_id
_entity_poly.type
_entity_poly.pdbx_seq_one_letter_code
_entity_poly.pdbx_strand_id
1 'polypeptide(L)'
;MFTSARKSMPAIDYVSIVKSVYKDRRAMVLGALACLLGVVASAVKTGHPILWLTTAGLVLVTIFRYIDMTLFERAKIGPTDVEAAAHWEVRATYGAAAFAYLTGFWCFASLVFVQDPVAELLSMTITMGCMVGVVTRNFGLDRLLTIQLI
;
A
#
# COMPACT_ATOMS: atom_id res chain seq x y z
N MET A 1 -11.34 -3.35 -21.01
CA MET A 1 -10.60 -4.63 -21.10
C MET A 1 -9.12 -4.30 -20.94
N PHE A 2 -8.58 -4.45 -19.70
CA PHE A 2 -7.21 -4.01 -19.40
C PHE A 2 -6.22 -5.05 -19.95
N THR A 3 -5.47 -4.67 -20.95
CA THR A 3 -4.31 -5.46 -21.43
C THR A 3 -3.25 -5.42 -20.32
N SER A 4 -2.90 -6.59 -19.81
CA SER A 4 -1.83 -6.70 -18.80
C SER A 4 -0.53 -6.11 -19.38
N ALA A 5 0.17 -5.25 -18.64
CA ALA A 5 1.48 -4.71 -18.98
C ALA A 5 2.45 -5.82 -19.44
N ARG A 6 2.28 -7.04 -18.89
CA ARG A 6 2.97 -8.27 -19.32
C ARG A 6 2.92 -8.55 -20.83
N LYS A 7 1.84 -8.17 -21.54
CA LYS A 7 1.65 -8.45 -22.96
C LYS A 7 2.13 -7.35 -23.89
N SER A 8 2.34 -6.13 -23.38
CA SER A 8 2.67 -4.94 -24.16
C SER A 8 4.13 -4.51 -24.07
N MET A 9 4.90 -5.07 -23.12
CA MET A 9 6.28 -4.65 -22.85
C MET A 9 7.28 -5.80 -23.09
N PRO A 10 8.57 -5.47 -23.42
CA PRO A 10 9.65 -6.44 -23.39
C PRO A 10 9.80 -7.09 -22.01
N ALA A 11 10.17 -8.37 -21.98
CA ALA A 11 10.28 -9.14 -20.72
C ALA A 11 11.22 -8.48 -19.68
N ILE A 12 12.32 -7.90 -20.14
CA ILE A 12 13.30 -7.22 -19.28
C ILE A 12 12.70 -5.99 -18.60
N ASP A 13 11.94 -5.19 -19.35
CA ASP A 13 11.32 -3.96 -18.84
C ASP A 13 10.23 -4.29 -17.82
N TYR A 14 9.39 -5.28 -18.12
CA TYR A 14 8.36 -5.75 -17.19
C TYR A 14 8.94 -6.23 -15.86
N VAL A 15 9.96 -7.09 -15.91
CA VAL A 15 10.62 -7.60 -14.69
C VAL A 15 11.30 -6.45 -13.92
N SER A 16 11.89 -5.47 -14.63
CA SER A 16 12.50 -4.28 -14.01
C SER A 16 11.47 -3.44 -13.26
N ILE A 17 10.29 -3.23 -13.83
CA ILE A 17 9.19 -2.49 -13.19
C ILE A 17 8.74 -3.22 -11.92
N VAL A 18 8.50 -4.53 -11.98
CA VAL A 18 8.12 -5.31 -10.79
C VAL A 18 9.20 -5.22 -9.71
N LYS A 19 10.48 -5.35 -10.07
CA LYS A 19 11.59 -5.18 -9.12
C LYS A 19 11.62 -3.78 -8.50
N SER A 20 11.27 -2.74 -9.24
CA SER A 20 11.26 -1.36 -8.71
C SER A 20 10.23 -1.17 -7.59
N VAL A 21 9.07 -1.85 -7.67
CA VAL A 21 8.04 -1.83 -6.63
C VAL A 21 8.55 -2.39 -5.30
N TYR A 22 9.44 -3.38 -5.35
CA TYR A 22 10.02 -4.01 -4.15
C TYR A 22 11.32 -3.36 -3.67
N LYS A 23 11.97 -2.52 -4.49
CA LYS A 23 13.29 -1.96 -4.19
C LYS A 23 13.27 -0.98 -3.03
N ASP A 24 12.22 -0.16 -2.91
CA ASP A 24 12.18 0.93 -1.92
C ASP A 24 11.43 0.52 -0.65
N ARG A 25 12.04 -0.43 0.10
CA ARG A 25 11.51 -0.88 1.39
C ARG A 25 11.49 0.23 2.44
N ARG A 26 12.47 1.15 2.39
CA ARG A 26 12.55 2.25 3.36
C ARG A 26 11.39 3.22 3.23
N ALA A 27 11.04 3.62 2.01
CA ALA A 27 9.89 4.49 1.78
C ALA A 27 8.58 3.82 2.19
N MET A 28 8.42 2.52 1.94
CA MET A 28 7.25 1.77 2.40
C MET A 28 7.14 1.77 3.93
N VAL A 29 8.23 1.50 4.64
CA VAL A 29 8.24 1.50 6.12
C VAL A 29 7.96 2.90 6.67
N LEU A 30 8.56 3.94 6.12
CA LEU A 30 8.32 5.32 6.55
C LEU A 30 6.86 5.74 6.33
N GLY A 31 6.28 5.42 5.18
CA GLY A 31 4.87 5.69 4.90
C GLY A 31 3.92 4.94 5.86
N ALA A 32 4.20 3.67 6.11
CA ALA A 32 3.43 2.86 7.06
C ALA A 32 3.55 3.40 8.50
N LEU A 33 4.74 3.81 8.94
CA LEU A 33 4.94 4.43 10.25
C LEU A 33 4.18 5.75 10.38
N ALA A 34 4.17 6.60 9.35
CA ALA A 34 3.38 7.83 9.36
C ALA A 34 1.88 7.54 9.53
N CYS A 35 1.34 6.55 8.81
CA CYS A 35 -0.05 6.12 8.97
C CYS A 35 -0.32 5.57 10.37
N LEU A 36 0.56 4.72 10.90
CA LEU A 36 0.41 4.14 12.23
C LEU A 36 0.45 5.21 13.32
N LEU A 37 1.35 6.17 13.24
CA LEU A 37 1.41 7.28 14.19
C LEU A 37 0.12 8.12 14.15
N GLY A 38 -0.40 8.40 12.95
CA GLY A 38 -1.64 9.16 12.79
C GLY A 38 -2.86 8.45 13.39
N VAL A 39 -3.04 7.15 13.07
CA VAL A 39 -4.19 6.39 13.57
C VAL A 39 -4.10 6.13 15.07
N VAL A 40 -2.90 5.87 15.61
CA VAL A 40 -2.68 5.71 17.06
C VAL A 40 -2.96 7.02 17.78
N ALA A 41 -2.46 8.15 17.28
CA ALA A 41 -2.74 9.47 17.87
C ALA A 41 -4.24 9.76 17.90
N SER A 42 -4.96 9.45 16.80
CA SER A 42 -6.42 9.59 16.74
C SER A 42 -7.12 8.63 17.71
N ALA A 43 -6.67 7.38 17.81
CA ALA A 43 -7.25 6.38 18.70
C ALA A 43 -7.05 6.73 20.18
N VAL A 44 -5.85 7.19 20.56
CA VAL A 44 -5.55 7.62 21.93
C VAL A 44 -6.36 8.86 22.32
N LYS A 45 -6.45 9.84 21.41
CA LYS A 45 -7.18 11.08 21.68
C LYS A 45 -8.67 10.85 21.87
N THR A 46 -9.28 10.02 21.02
CA THR A 46 -10.74 9.85 20.98
C THR A 46 -11.23 8.66 21.81
N GLY A 47 -10.36 7.68 22.08
CA GLY A 47 -10.73 6.43 22.77
C GLY A 47 -11.64 5.50 21.95
N HIS A 48 -11.94 5.84 20.68
CA HIS A 48 -12.94 5.13 19.90
C HIS A 48 -12.44 3.75 19.45
N PRO A 49 -13.19 2.64 19.74
CA PRO A 49 -12.72 1.27 19.49
C PRO A 49 -12.48 0.95 18.02
N ILE A 50 -13.19 1.60 17.09
CA ILE A 50 -13.01 1.39 15.65
C ILE A 50 -11.61 1.81 15.19
N LEU A 51 -11.02 2.84 15.78
CA LEU A 51 -9.66 3.29 15.47
C LEU A 51 -8.60 2.31 15.99
N TRP A 52 -8.83 1.66 17.12
CA TRP A 52 -7.95 0.60 17.60
C TRP A 52 -8.00 -0.63 16.70
N LEU A 53 -9.19 -0.99 16.21
CA LEU A 53 -9.33 -2.07 15.22
C LEU A 53 -8.59 -1.73 13.92
N THR A 54 -8.73 -0.51 13.42
CA THR A 54 -8.01 -0.02 12.23
C THR A 54 -6.50 -0.01 12.45
N THR A 55 -6.04 0.39 13.63
CA THR A 55 -4.62 0.32 14.02
C THR A 55 -4.09 -1.10 13.93
N ALA A 56 -4.81 -2.06 14.52
CA ALA A 56 -4.43 -3.47 14.46
C ALA A 56 -4.35 -3.98 13.00
N GLY A 57 -5.34 -3.64 12.17
CA GLY A 57 -5.34 -3.97 10.75
C GLY A 57 -4.13 -3.40 10.00
N LEU A 58 -3.81 -2.12 10.20
CA LEU A 58 -2.65 -1.47 9.58
C LEU A 58 -1.33 -2.09 10.02
N VAL A 59 -1.20 -2.45 11.30
CA VAL A 59 -0.01 -3.17 11.82
C VAL A 59 0.15 -4.51 11.10
N LEU A 60 -0.93 -5.31 11.02
CA LEU A 60 -0.90 -6.62 10.37
C LEU A 60 -0.52 -6.51 8.89
N VAL A 61 -1.14 -5.58 8.15
CA VAL A 61 -0.81 -5.37 6.73
C VAL A 61 0.62 -4.89 6.55
N THR A 62 1.12 -4.02 7.43
CA THR A 62 2.50 -3.54 7.38
C THR A 62 3.49 -4.67 7.60
N ILE A 63 3.25 -5.52 8.60
CA ILE A 63 4.08 -6.71 8.88
C ILE A 63 4.08 -7.65 7.67
N PHE A 64 2.89 -7.95 7.14
CA PHE A 64 2.75 -8.82 5.98
C PHE A 64 3.53 -8.27 4.77
N ARG A 65 3.39 -6.98 4.47
CA ARG A 65 4.13 -6.30 3.39
C ARG A 65 5.64 -6.35 3.61
N TYR A 66 6.10 -6.14 4.84
CA TYR A 66 7.52 -6.23 5.17
C TYR A 66 8.09 -7.63 4.93
N ILE A 67 7.36 -8.67 5.36
CA ILE A 67 7.71 -10.06 5.12
C ILE A 67 7.75 -10.35 3.62
N ASP A 68 6.73 -9.90 2.89
CA ASP A 68 6.62 -10.10 1.44
C ASP A 68 7.81 -9.49 0.68
N MET A 69 8.21 -8.27 1.03
CA MET A 69 9.39 -7.63 0.45
C MET A 69 10.69 -8.37 0.78
N THR A 70 10.81 -8.91 1.99
CA THR A 70 11.98 -9.70 2.40
C THR A 70 12.06 -11.03 1.65
N LEU A 71 10.92 -11.68 1.42
CA LEU A 71 10.84 -12.90 0.62
C LEU A 71 11.18 -12.64 -0.84
N PHE A 72 10.73 -11.52 -1.41
CA PHE A 72 11.08 -11.11 -2.76
C PHE A 72 12.60 -10.93 -2.93
N GLU A 73 13.27 -10.27 -2.00
CA GLU A 73 14.74 -10.10 -2.04
C GLU A 73 15.48 -11.45 -2.06
N ARG A 74 14.94 -12.45 -1.34
CA ARG A 74 15.51 -13.81 -1.30
C ARG A 74 15.24 -14.62 -2.56
N ALA A 75 14.17 -14.34 -3.28
CA ALA A 75 13.75 -15.11 -4.46
C ALA A 75 14.69 -14.97 -5.67
N LYS A 76 15.59 -13.96 -5.71
CA LYS A 76 16.62 -13.74 -6.76
C LYS A 76 16.09 -13.93 -8.18
N ILE A 77 14.98 -13.28 -8.53
CA ILE A 77 14.31 -13.43 -9.83
C ILE A 77 15.25 -13.06 -10.97
N GLY A 78 15.33 -13.91 -12.00
CA GLY A 78 16.08 -13.66 -13.23
C GLY A 78 15.58 -12.40 -13.98
N PRO A 79 16.41 -11.79 -14.85
CA PRO A 79 16.01 -10.59 -15.58
C PRO A 79 14.94 -10.82 -16.65
N THR A 80 14.70 -12.07 -17.03
CA THR A 80 13.73 -12.48 -18.06
C THR A 80 12.61 -13.38 -17.53
N ASP A 81 12.58 -13.62 -16.21
CA ASP A 81 11.60 -14.52 -15.58
C ASP A 81 10.27 -13.82 -15.38
N VAL A 82 9.48 -13.78 -16.45
CA VAL A 82 8.17 -13.11 -16.50
C VAL A 82 7.13 -13.81 -15.62
N GLU A 83 7.22 -15.14 -15.44
CA GLU A 83 6.23 -15.88 -14.63
C GLU A 83 6.42 -15.61 -13.15
N ALA A 84 7.66 -15.68 -12.67
CA ALA A 84 7.96 -15.29 -11.28
C ALA A 84 7.60 -13.83 -11.02
N ALA A 85 7.94 -12.91 -11.94
CA ALA A 85 7.58 -11.50 -11.81
C ALA A 85 6.06 -11.29 -11.73
N ALA A 86 5.27 -12.00 -12.53
CA ALA A 86 3.81 -11.91 -12.49
C ALA A 86 3.21 -12.38 -11.16
N HIS A 87 3.76 -13.44 -10.57
CA HIS A 87 3.35 -13.90 -9.24
C HIS A 87 3.57 -12.82 -8.18
N TRP A 88 4.74 -12.18 -8.20
CA TRP A 88 5.09 -11.11 -7.27
C TRP A 88 4.29 -9.82 -7.51
N GLU A 89 3.97 -9.49 -8.76
CA GLU A 89 3.08 -8.36 -9.09
C GLU A 89 1.71 -8.54 -8.42
N VAL A 90 1.13 -9.74 -8.50
CA VAL A 90 -0.17 -10.04 -7.87
C VAL A 90 -0.09 -9.87 -6.35
N ARG A 91 0.96 -10.37 -5.70
CA ARG A 91 1.16 -10.20 -4.25
C ARG A 91 1.34 -8.73 -3.87
N ALA A 92 2.14 -7.98 -4.64
CA ALA A 92 2.31 -6.54 -4.43
C ALA A 92 0.97 -5.80 -4.53
N THR A 93 0.14 -6.17 -5.52
CA THR A 93 -1.18 -5.58 -5.75
C THR A 93 -2.11 -5.80 -4.57
N TYR A 94 -2.23 -7.03 -4.08
CA TYR A 94 -3.08 -7.32 -2.91
C TYR A 94 -2.61 -6.60 -1.65
N GLY A 95 -1.31 -6.59 -1.38
CA GLY A 95 -0.77 -5.90 -0.21
C GLY A 95 -0.95 -4.37 -0.29
N ALA A 96 -0.78 -3.79 -1.47
CA ALA A 96 -0.99 -2.35 -1.68
C ALA A 96 -2.47 -1.98 -1.62
N ALA A 97 -3.37 -2.80 -2.19
CA ALA A 97 -4.81 -2.61 -2.11
C ALA A 97 -5.30 -2.69 -0.66
N ALA A 98 -4.88 -3.71 0.10
CA ALA A 98 -5.25 -3.84 1.51
C ALA A 98 -4.82 -2.62 2.34
N PHE A 99 -3.63 -2.09 2.10
CA PHE A 99 -3.16 -0.88 2.76
C PHE A 99 -4.00 0.35 2.37
N ALA A 100 -4.31 0.52 1.08
CA ALA A 100 -5.13 1.63 0.59
C ALA A 100 -6.56 1.57 1.16
N TYR A 101 -7.18 0.40 1.18
CA TYR A 101 -8.51 0.23 1.77
C TYR A 101 -8.54 0.51 3.28
N LEU A 102 -7.53 0.07 4.03
CA LEU A 102 -7.46 0.35 5.47
C LEU A 102 -7.24 1.83 5.78
N THR A 103 -6.40 2.53 5.01
CA THR A 103 -6.23 3.97 5.17
C THR A 103 -7.47 4.75 4.75
N GLY A 104 -8.13 4.35 3.67
CA GLY A 104 -9.44 4.90 3.27
C GLY A 104 -10.53 4.64 4.31
N PHE A 105 -10.57 3.43 4.87
CA PHE A 105 -11.49 3.09 5.96
C PHE A 105 -11.21 3.91 7.22
N TRP A 106 -9.94 4.15 7.58
CA TRP A 106 -9.59 5.05 8.68
C TRP A 106 -10.13 6.46 8.45
N CYS A 107 -9.94 7.01 7.24
CA CYS A 107 -10.47 8.33 6.89
C CYS A 107 -12.00 8.35 7.01
N PHE A 108 -12.68 7.38 6.42
CA PHE A 108 -14.14 7.24 6.51
C PHE A 108 -14.62 7.11 7.96
N ALA A 109 -13.98 6.25 8.76
CA ALA A 109 -14.34 6.06 10.16
C ALA A 109 -14.16 7.33 10.99
N SER A 110 -13.10 8.09 10.74
CA SER A 110 -12.85 9.37 11.40
C SER A 110 -13.95 10.39 11.12
N LEU A 111 -14.39 10.49 9.86
CA LEU A 111 -15.42 11.44 9.43
C LEU A 111 -16.84 11.05 9.87
N VAL A 112 -17.16 9.75 9.85
CA VAL A 112 -18.55 9.30 10.03
C VAL A 112 -18.84 8.87 11.47
N PHE A 113 -17.92 8.16 12.12
CA PHE A 113 -18.16 7.58 13.43
C PHE A 113 -17.50 8.33 14.58
N VAL A 114 -16.29 8.86 14.34
CA VAL A 114 -15.51 9.51 15.40
C VAL A 114 -15.88 10.97 15.54
N GLN A 115 -16.01 11.67 14.42
CA GLN A 115 -16.42 13.09 14.32
C GLN A 115 -15.58 14.02 15.23
N ASP A 116 -14.26 13.75 15.33
CA ASP A 116 -13.29 14.61 16.02
C ASP A 116 -12.47 15.38 14.98
N PRO A 117 -12.44 16.73 15.04
CA PRO A 117 -11.78 17.55 14.01
C PRO A 117 -10.29 17.24 13.82
N VAL A 118 -9.59 16.82 14.87
CA VAL A 118 -8.17 16.45 14.77
C VAL A 118 -8.00 15.10 14.11
N ALA A 119 -8.84 14.11 14.48
CA ALA A 119 -8.82 12.79 13.85
C ALA A 119 -9.20 12.87 12.36
N GLU A 120 -10.17 13.72 12.01
CA GLU A 120 -10.58 13.99 10.63
C GLU A 120 -9.42 14.60 9.82
N LEU A 121 -8.81 15.69 10.33
CA LEU A 121 -7.71 16.37 9.65
C LEU A 121 -6.50 15.45 9.46
N LEU A 122 -6.11 14.71 10.49
CA LEU A 122 -5.00 13.75 10.42
C LEU A 122 -5.28 12.64 9.41
N SER A 123 -6.47 12.04 9.45
CA SER A 123 -6.83 10.94 8.56
C SER A 123 -6.88 11.39 7.09
N MET A 124 -7.48 12.55 6.80
CA MET A 124 -7.53 13.11 5.44
C MET A 124 -6.14 13.44 4.92
N THR A 125 -5.33 14.16 5.70
CA THR A 125 -3.99 14.61 5.27
C THR A 125 -3.07 13.42 5.01
N ILE A 126 -3.03 12.44 5.92
CA ILE A 126 -2.15 11.27 5.79
C ILE A 126 -2.64 10.36 4.66
N THR A 127 -3.95 10.13 4.54
CA THR A 127 -4.50 9.31 3.46
C THR A 127 -4.21 9.92 2.09
N MET A 128 -4.41 11.22 1.92
CA MET A 128 -4.05 11.93 0.67
C MET A 128 -2.56 11.83 0.36
N GLY A 129 -1.69 12.06 1.35
CA GLY A 129 -0.24 11.90 1.18
C GLY A 129 0.16 10.48 0.78
N CYS A 130 -0.47 9.46 1.40
CA CYS A 130 -0.24 8.07 1.04
C CYS A 130 -0.72 7.75 -0.39
N MET A 131 -1.89 8.25 -0.81
CA MET A 131 -2.40 8.04 -2.16
C MET A 131 -1.47 8.65 -3.22
N VAL A 132 -0.98 9.86 -3.01
CA VAL A 132 0.02 10.48 -3.90
C VAL A 132 1.28 9.62 -3.97
N GLY A 133 1.82 9.17 -2.83
CA GLY A 133 3.00 8.29 -2.78
C GLY A 133 2.80 6.95 -3.48
N VAL A 134 1.59 6.39 -3.38
CA VAL A 134 1.22 5.14 -4.05
C VAL A 134 1.15 5.32 -5.56
N VAL A 135 0.49 6.37 -6.04
CA VAL A 135 0.37 6.68 -7.48
C VAL A 135 1.74 6.89 -8.11
N THR A 136 2.59 7.71 -7.50
CA THR A 136 3.93 8.01 -8.02
C THR A 136 4.84 6.77 -8.07
N ARG A 137 4.71 5.87 -7.10
CA ARG A 137 5.50 4.65 -7.03
C ARG A 137 5.05 3.58 -8.02
N ASN A 138 3.75 3.50 -8.28
CA ASN A 138 3.15 2.45 -9.10
C ASN A 138 2.90 2.89 -10.56
N PHE A 139 3.45 4.04 -10.94
CA PHE A 139 3.32 4.61 -12.28
C PHE A 139 3.97 3.71 -13.33
N GLY A 140 3.33 2.84 -13.92
CA GLY A 140 3.84 1.83 -14.87
C GLY A 140 3.19 0.46 -14.68
N LEU A 141 2.41 0.30 -13.62
CA LEU A 141 1.60 -0.89 -13.39
C LEU A 141 0.11 -0.50 -13.45
N ASP A 142 -0.45 -0.41 -14.64
CA ASP A 142 -1.83 0.05 -14.90
C ASP A 142 -2.88 -0.67 -14.04
N ARG A 143 -2.70 -1.98 -13.82
CA ARG A 143 -3.60 -2.77 -12.96
C ARG A 143 -3.58 -2.30 -11.51
N LEU A 144 -2.40 -2.02 -11.00
CA LEU A 144 -2.21 -1.65 -9.60
C LEU A 144 -2.77 -0.26 -9.34
N LEU A 145 -2.56 0.68 -10.27
CA LEU A 145 -3.16 2.01 -10.22
C LEU A 145 -4.69 1.96 -10.29
N THR A 146 -5.25 1.17 -11.20
CA THR A 146 -6.71 1.07 -11.34
C THR A 146 -7.38 0.55 -10.08
N ILE A 147 -6.84 -0.50 -9.45
CA ILE A 147 -7.40 -1.08 -8.22
C ILE A 147 -7.31 -0.10 -7.03
N GLN A 148 -6.34 0.80 -7.02
CA GLN A 148 -6.13 1.73 -5.92
C GLN A 148 -6.91 3.05 -6.07
N LEU A 149 -7.37 3.38 -7.28
CA LEU A 149 -8.12 4.62 -7.56
C LEU A 149 -9.64 4.43 -7.62
N ILE A 150 -10.14 3.21 -7.58
CA ILE A 150 -11.57 2.88 -7.49
C ILE A 150 -11.96 2.59 -6.03
#